data_68180b73ad6c3c13ee8d64e9e7d48fec
#
_entry.id   68180b73ad6c3c13ee8d64e9e7d48fec
#
_cell.length_a   1.000
_cell.length_b   1.000
_cell.length_c   1.000
_cell.angle_alpha   90.00
_cell.angle_beta   90.00
_cell.angle_gamma   90.00
#
_symmetry.space_group_name_H-M   'P 1'
#
loop_
_entity.id
_entity.type
_entity.pdbx_description
1 polymer ?
#
loop_
_entity_poly.entity_id
_entity_poly.type
_entity_poly.pdbx_seq_one_letter_code
_entity_poly.pdbx_strand_id
1 'polypeptide(L)'
;MSILAMMTSHADVAITSLSHAGGFVSDAVLHGKPVTEQAGDLLLLAQADGGLSVEEFRERLENIEQEEQVGWLSAAGRYFIGIFQEGGQVFAGFVTGIIPTLVVLMTAFYALTELVGEQRVHGFAQSAGRIALTRYTILPLLAVFFLTNPMAYTFGTFLEEKHKPAFYDAAVSYVHPPLGLFPHVNPGEYFVWGGILVALLELESNGTVPGGYHITVAVWYAIVGLVVILLKGILTERITAIMARRQGVEL
;
A
#
# COMPACT_ATOMS: atom_id res chain seq x y z
N MET A 1 10.31 11.64 31.95
CA MET A 1 10.73 10.41 31.24
C MET A 1 11.01 10.80 29.81
N SER A 2 12.24 10.65 29.35
CA SER A 2 12.71 11.21 28.07
C SER A 2 12.16 10.41 26.88
N ILE A 3 11.81 11.09 25.79
CA ILE A 3 11.40 10.51 24.49
C ILE A 3 12.42 9.45 24.02
N LEU A 4 13.69 9.62 24.36
CA LEU A 4 14.76 8.65 24.08
C LEU A 4 14.53 7.29 24.77
N ALA A 5 14.03 7.28 26.01
CA ALA A 5 13.72 6.05 26.76
C ALA A 5 12.48 5.31 26.20
N MET A 6 11.57 6.03 25.54
CA MET A 6 10.43 5.45 24.86
C MET A 6 10.83 4.80 23.53
N MET A 7 11.78 5.41 22.80
CA MET A 7 12.28 4.87 21.53
C MET A 7 13.14 3.61 21.73
N THR A 8 13.90 3.51 22.79
CA THR A 8 14.68 2.29 23.12
C THR A 8 13.77 1.13 23.53
N SER A 9 12.69 1.38 24.28
CA SER A 9 11.72 0.35 24.68
C SER A 9 10.97 -0.25 23.47
N HIS A 10 10.67 0.56 22.45
CA HIS A 10 10.04 0.03 21.23
C HIS A 10 11.02 -0.72 20.31
N ALA A 11 12.30 -0.38 20.33
CA ALA A 11 13.32 -1.12 19.61
C ALA A 11 13.53 -2.52 20.21
N ASP A 12 13.54 -2.63 21.55
CA ASP A 12 13.68 -3.91 22.24
C ASP A 12 12.47 -4.84 22.04
N VAL A 13 11.25 -4.30 21.99
CA VAL A 13 10.04 -5.08 21.66
C VAL A 13 10.07 -5.54 20.20
N ALA A 14 10.56 -4.71 19.27
CA ALA A 14 10.69 -5.08 17.88
C ALA A 14 11.77 -6.17 17.67
N ILE A 15 12.88 -6.09 18.38
CA ILE A 15 13.96 -7.09 18.31
C ILE A 15 13.49 -8.42 18.93
N THR A 16 12.73 -8.39 20.03
CA THR A 16 12.19 -9.60 20.67
C THR A 16 11.10 -10.25 19.81
N SER A 17 10.27 -9.47 19.10
CA SER A 17 9.29 -10.00 18.16
C SER A 17 9.94 -10.57 16.89
N LEU A 18 11.04 -10.00 16.43
CA LEU A 18 11.83 -10.52 15.32
C LEU A 18 12.56 -11.82 15.69
N SER A 19 13.00 -12.00 16.94
CA SER A 19 13.62 -13.26 17.39
C SER A 19 12.61 -14.41 17.50
N HIS A 20 11.36 -14.13 17.84
CA HIS A 20 10.28 -15.13 17.83
C HIS A 20 9.76 -15.42 16.41
N ALA A 21 9.80 -14.45 15.50
CA ALA A 21 9.50 -14.65 14.10
C ALA A 21 10.63 -15.36 13.34
N GLY A 22 11.88 -15.20 13.80
CA GLY A 22 13.06 -15.82 13.20
C GLY A 22 13.01 -17.35 13.19
N GLY A 23 12.42 -17.98 14.21
CA GLY A 23 12.22 -19.44 14.26
C GLY A 23 11.24 -19.94 13.18
N PHE A 24 10.20 -19.19 12.87
CA PHE A 24 9.19 -19.56 11.85
C PHE A 24 9.66 -19.24 10.42
N VAL A 25 10.44 -18.17 10.24
CA VAL A 25 10.98 -17.78 8.92
C VAL A 25 12.09 -18.74 8.48
N SER A 26 12.86 -19.31 9.42
CA SER A 26 13.93 -20.25 9.08
C SER A 26 13.43 -21.55 8.46
N ASP A 27 12.29 -22.08 8.92
CA ASP A 27 11.71 -23.31 8.37
C ASP A 27 11.08 -23.09 6.99
N ALA A 28 10.45 -21.94 6.74
CA ALA A 28 9.83 -21.64 5.45
C ALA A 28 10.85 -21.32 4.33
N VAL A 29 12.00 -20.70 4.69
CA VAL A 29 13.05 -20.32 3.74
C VAL A 29 13.86 -21.52 3.27
N LEU A 30 14.01 -22.55 4.10
CA LEU A 30 14.82 -23.74 3.75
C LEU A 30 14.13 -24.67 2.73
N HIS A 31 12.80 -24.70 2.67
CA HIS A 31 12.04 -25.68 1.91
C HIS A 31 11.96 -25.46 0.38
N GLY A 32 12.62 -24.47 -0.17
CA GLY A 32 12.66 -24.21 -1.64
C GLY A 32 14.04 -24.13 -2.25
N LYS A 33 15.10 -24.29 -1.46
CA LYS A 33 16.49 -24.11 -1.90
C LYS A 33 17.19 -25.46 -2.16
N PRO A 34 18.22 -25.50 -3.04
CA PRO A 34 19.03 -26.70 -3.22
C PRO A 34 19.76 -27.10 -1.93
N VAL A 35 19.94 -28.40 -1.71
CA VAL A 35 20.51 -29.01 -0.48
C VAL A 35 21.81 -28.34 -0.01
N THR A 36 22.68 -27.96 -0.94
CA THR A 36 23.95 -27.28 -0.62
C THR A 36 23.75 -25.89 -0.01
N GLU A 37 22.72 -25.17 -0.43
CA GLU A 37 22.37 -23.84 0.08
C GLU A 37 21.65 -23.95 1.43
N GLN A 38 20.77 -24.95 1.60
CA GLN A 38 20.11 -25.25 2.86
C GLN A 38 21.10 -25.69 3.95
N ALA A 39 22.09 -26.49 3.60
CA ALA A 39 23.15 -26.86 4.53
C ALA A 39 24.01 -25.67 4.95
N GLY A 40 24.26 -24.72 4.05
CA GLY A 40 24.97 -23.47 4.35
C GLY A 40 24.18 -22.58 5.31
N ASP A 41 22.88 -22.42 5.08
CA ASP A 41 21.98 -21.63 5.95
C ASP A 41 21.84 -22.27 7.34
N LEU A 42 21.77 -23.60 7.45
CA LEU A 42 21.79 -24.32 8.73
C LEU A 42 23.10 -24.11 9.49
N LEU A 43 24.23 -24.05 8.80
CA LEU A 43 25.53 -23.79 9.41
C LEU A 43 25.61 -22.38 9.99
N LEU A 44 25.04 -21.39 9.28
CA LEU A 44 24.95 -20.00 9.75
C LEU A 44 24.01 -19.87 10.96
N LEU A 45 22.87 -20.57 10.95
CA LEU A 45 21.94 -20.59 12.08
C LEU A 45 22.55 -21.30 13.31
N ALA A 46 23.30 -22.37 13.12
CA ALA A 46 24.01 -23.04 14.19
C ALA A 46 25.08 -22.16 14.86
N GLN A 47 25.66 -21.20 14.11
CA GLN A 47 26.61 -20.22 14.65
C GLN A 47 25.93 -19.04 15.35
N ALA A 48 24.71 -18.66 14.94
CA ALA A 48 24.01 -17.48 15.46
C ALA A 48 23.29 -17.74 16.79
N ASP A 49 22.82 -18.96 17.05
CA ASP A 49 21.86 -19.26 18.14
C ASP A 49 22.46 -20.09 19.28
N GLY A 50 23.75 -20.02 19.50
CA GLY A 50 24.41 -20.71 20.64
C GLY A 50 24.60 -22.22 20.48
N GLY A 51 24.52 -22.71 19.26
CA GLY A 51 24.95 -24.03 18.83
C GLY A 51 23.85 -25.10 18.86
N LEU A 52 23.38 -25.48 17.69
CA LEU A 52 22.69 -26.77 17.50
C LEU A 52 23.64 -27.91 17.93
N SER A 53 23.10 -28.90 18.67
CA SER A 53 23.87 -30.11 18.96
C SER A 53 24.22 -30.83 17.66
N VAL A 54 25.32 -31.58 17.66
CA VAL A 54 25.76 -32.33 16.47
C VAL A 54 24.69 -33.35 16.02
N GLU A 55 23.94 -33.90 16.97
CA GLU A 55 22.82 -34.80 16.73
C GLU A 55 21.67 -34.10 16.03
N GLU A 56 21.29 -32.92 16.48
CA GLU A 56 20.18 -32.11 15.93
C GLU A 56 20.52 -31.60 14.53
N PHE A 57 21.78 -31.23 14.30
CA PHE A 57 22.28 -30.87 12.96
C PHE A 57 22.23 -32.05 12.00
N ARG A 58 22.65 -33.25 12.48
CA ARG A 58 22.60 -34.46 11.66
C ARG A 58 21.16 -34.87 11.33
N GLU A 59 20.27 -34.85 12.27
CA GLU A 59 18.85 -35.16 12.05
C GLU A 59 18.21 -34.20 11.03
N ARG A 60 18.53 -32.92 11.08
CA ARG A 60 18.06 -31.94 10.08
C ARG A 60 18.65 -32.18 8.70
N LEU A 61 19.93 -32.57 8.58
CA LEU A 61 20.53 -32.92 7.32
C LEU A 61 19.92 -34.20 6.72
N GLU A 62 19.68 -35.24 7.52
CA GLU A 62 19.02 -36.47 7.09
C GLU A 62 17.60 -36.21 6.58
N ASN A 63 16.86 -35.30 7.25
CA ASN A 63 15.55 -34.89 6.78
C ASN A 63 15.60 -34.13 5.45
N ILE A 64 16.62 -33.29 5.22
CA ILE A 64 16.82 -32.57 3.96
C ILE A 64 17.14 -33.57 2.81
N GLU A 65 18.00 -34.57 3.06
CA GLU A 65 18.32 -35.60 2.07
C GLU A 65 17.14 -36.52 1.72
N GLN A 66 16.24 -36.79 2.71
CA GLN A 66 15.00 -37.53 2.47
C GLN A 66 13.98 -36.72 1.67
N GLU A 67 13.97 -35.41 1.83
CA GLU A 67 13.06 -34.52 1.08
C GLU A 67 13.41 -34.43 -0.41
N GLU A 68 14.68 -34.57 -0.81
CA GLU A 68 15.07 -34.59 -2.22
C GLU A 68 14.52 -35.83 -2.99
N GLN A 69 14.23 -36.93 -2.27
CA GLN A 69 13.65 -38.13 -2.87
C GLN A 69 12.11 -38.07 -3.02
N VAL A 70 11.47 -37.00 -2.59
CA VAL A 70 10.04 -36.86 -2.69
C VAL A 70 9.63 -36.56 -4.13
N GLY A 71 8.84 -37.46 -4.71
CA GLY A 71 8.41 -37.39 -6.11
C GLY A 71 7.74 -36.08 -6.50
N TRP A 72 7.78 -35.76 -7.78
CA TRP A 72 7.24 -34.53 -8.38
C TRP A 72 5.83 -34.13 -7.88
N LEU A 73 4.98 -35.10 -7.53
CA LEU A 73 3.62 -34.86 -7.03
C LEU A 73 3.62 -34.18 -5.65
N SER A 74 4.51 -34.62 -4.76
CA SER A 74 4.65 -34.01 -3.43
C SER A 74 5.33 -32.63 -3.52
N ALA A 75 6.27 -32.45 -4.45
CA ALA A 75 6.84 -31.14 -4.74
C ALA A 75 5.77 -30.17 -5.26
N ALA A 76 4.91 -30.60 -6.17
CA ALA A 76 3.79 -29.82 -6.66
C ALA A 76 2.78 -29.48 -5.54
N GLY A 77 2.48 -30.45 -4.67
CA GLY A 77 1.61 -30.24 -3.51
C GLY A 77 2.19 -29.21 -2.52
N ARG A 78 3.48 -29.31 -2.20
CA ARG A 78 4.16 -28.33 -1.35
C ARG A 78 4.17 -26.93 -1.97
N TYR A 79 4.47 -26.82 -3.26
CA TYR A 79 4.44 -25.55 -3.97
C TYR A 79 3.04 -24.93 -3.94
N PHE A 80 2.01 -25.74 -4.19
CA PHE A 80 0.62 -25.28 -4.11
C PHE A 80 0.26 -24.77 -2.70
N ILE A 81 0.57 -25.53 -1.65
CA ILE A 81 0.32 -25.12 -0.27
C ILE A 81 1.16 -23.88 0.09
N GLY A 82 2.41 -23.81 -0.36
CA GLY A 82 3.31 -22.67 -0.14
C GLY A 82 2.73 -21.34 -0.63
N ILE A 83 2.08 -21.32 -1.80
CA ILE A 83 1.40 -20.12 -2.32
C ILE A 83 0.35 -19.59 -1.33
N PHE A 84 -0.46 -20.49 -0.75
CA PHE A 84 -1.48 -20.08 0.22
C PHE A 84 -0.88 -19.65 1.57
N GLN A 85 0.19 -20.29 2.00
CA GLN A 85 0.90 -19.90 3.22
C GLN A 85 1.54 -18.52 3.07
N GLU A 86 2.22 -18.27 1.97
CA GLU A 86 2.79 -16.96 1.66
C GLU A 86 1.71 -15.87 1.53
N GLY A 87 0.62 -16.17 0.83
CA GLY A 87 -0.54 -15.29 0.78
C GLY A 87 -1.13 -14.99 2.17
N GLY A 88 -1.18 -16.00 3.05
CA GLY A 88 -1.62 -15.85 4.43
C GLY A 88 -0.70 -14.96 5.27
N GLN A 89 0.62 -15.05 5.08
CA GLN A 89 1.61 -14.18 5.76
C GLN A 89 1.50 -12.73 5.29
N VAL A 90 1.37 -12.50 3.98
CA VAL A 90 1.13 -11.18 3.41
C VAL A 90 -0.16 -10.59 3.98
N PHE A 91 -1.24 -11.35 4.03
CA PHE A 91 -2.50 -10.93 4.63
C PHE A 91 -2.35 -10.59 6.12
N ALA A 92 -1.66 -11.42 6.90
CA ALA A 92 -1.38 -11.14 8.30
C ALA A 92 -0.57 -9.83 8.47
N GLY A 93 0.42 -9.58 7.61
CA GLY A 93 1.18 -8.33 7.56
C GLY A 93 0.28 -7.11 7.31
N PHE A 94 -0.68 -7.21 6.40
CA PHE A 94 -1.68 -6.15 6.20
C PHE A 94 -2.55 -5.93 7.43
N VAL A 95 -3.05 -7.00 8.05
CA VAL A 95 -3.92 -6.91 9.22
C VAL A 95 -3.20 -6.30 10.42
N THR A 96 -1.96 -6.67 10.67
CA THR A 96 -1.22 -6.23 11.86
C THR A 96 -0.48 -4.91 11.67
N GLY A 97 -0.03 -4.59 10.47
CA GLY A 97 0.76 -3.39 10.17
C GLY A 97 -0.08 -2.26 9.54
N ILE A 98 -0.72 -2.53 8.42
CA ILE A 98 -1.35 -1.49 7.61
C ILE A 98 -2.72 -1.10 8.17
N ILE A 99 -3.59 -2.06 8.47
CA ILE A 99 -4.97 -1.78 8.92
C ILE A 99 -5.01 -0.93 10.20
N PRO A 100 -4.26 -1.24 11.28
CA PRO A 100 -4.28 -0.40 12.48
C PRO A 100 -3.84 1.04 12.20
N THR A 101 -2.79 1.22 11.41
CA THR A 101 -2.29 2.55 11.04
C THR A 101 -3.34 3.33 10.23
N LEU A 102 -4.01 2.68 9.28
CA LEU A 102 -5.07 3.30 8.49
C LEU A 102 -6.28 3.68 9.34
N VAL A 103 -6.69 2.82 10.28
CA VAL A 103 -7.81 3.12 11.20
C VAL A 103 -7.50 4.36 12.03
N VAL A 104 -6.30 4.48 12.59
CA VAL A 104 -5.89 5.66 13.36
C VAL A 104 -5.87 6.92 12.49
N LEU A 105 -5.29 6.84 11.29
CA LEU A 105 -5.24 7.95 10.34
C LEU A 105 -6.66 8.37 9.91
N MET A 106 -7.51 7.43 9.53
CA MET A 106 -8.90 7.72 9.14
C MET A 106 -9.66 8.40 10.28
N THR A 107 -9.52 7.89 11.50
CA THR A 107 -10.16 8.50 12.69
C THR A 107 -9.70 9.94 12.88
N ALA A 108 -8.40 10.21 12.75
CA ALA A 108 -7.85 11.56 12.87
C ALA A 108 -8.39 12.49 11.77
N PHE A 109 -8.48 12.02 10.52
CA PHE A 109 -9.00 12.82 9.41
C PHE A 109 -10.51 13.06 9.49
N TYR A 110 -11.30 12.06 9.93
CA TYR A 110 -12.74 12.27 10.19
C TYR A 110 -12.96 13.28 11.31
N ALA A 111 -12.20 13.18 12.41
CA ALA A 111 -12.26 14.17 13.49
C ALA A 111 -11.89 15.58 13.00
N LEU A 112 -10.89 15.70 12.13
CA LEU A 112 -10.49 16.97 11.52
C LEU A 112 -11.61 17.52 10.62
N THR A 113 -12.24 16.68 9.81
CA THR A 113 -13.37 17.06 8.94
C THR A 113 -14.55 17.56 9.76
N GLU A 114 -14.88 16.89 10.85
CA GLU A 114 -15.93 17.29 11.77
C GLU A 114 -15.60 18.63 12.47
N LEU A 115 -14.33 18.82 12.86
CA LEU A 115 -13.85 20.07 13.48
C LEU A 115 -13.94 21.26 12.51
N VAL A 116 -13.62 21.07 11.23
CA VAL A 116 -13.76 22.09 10.17
C VAL A 116 -15.24 22.41 9.92
N GLY A 117 -16.10 21.42 10.05
CA GLY A 117 -17.53 21.48 9.83
C GLY A 117 -17.93 21.18 8.38
N GLU A 118 -18.82 20.22 8.21
CA GLU A 118 -19.30 19.78 6.89
C GLU A 118 -19.80 20.91 6.01
N GLN A 119 -20.53 21.88 6.58
CA GLN A 119 -21.07 23.02 5.82
C GLN A 119 -19.99 23.87 5.17
N ARG A 120 -18.83 24.04 5.83
CA ARG A 120 -17.70 24.78 5.26
C ARG A 120 -17.05 24.00 4.12
N VAL A 121 -16.89 22.69 4.29
CA VAL A 121 -16.37 21.80 3.25
C VAL A 121 -17.30 21.83 2.02
N HIS A 122 -18.61 21.76 2.23
CA HIS A 122 -19.61 21.87 1.16
C HIS A 122 -19.57 23.22 0.44
N GLY A 123 -19.53 24.32 1.19
CA GLY A 123 -19.44 25.68 0.60
C GLY A 123 -18.19 25.87 -0.22
N PHE A 124 -17.08 25.32 0.22
CA PHE A 124 -15.82 25.32 -0.52
C PHE A 124 -15.91 24.47 -1.80
N ALA A 125 -16.52 23.29 -1.71
CA ALA A 125 -16.74 22.40 -2.85
C ALA A 125 -17.57 23.07 -3.97
N GLN A 126 -18.65 23.76 -3.61
CA GLN A 126 -19.46 24.52 -4.57
C GLN A 126 -18.67 25.64 -5.24
N SER A 127 -17.82 26.35 -4.50
CA SER A 127 -16.96 27.40 -5.05
C SER A 127 -15.93 26.83 -6.00
N ALA A 128 -15.28 25.72 -5.65
CA ALA A 128 -14.30 25.03 -6.47
C ALA A 128 -14.91 24.45 -7.75
N GLY A 129 -16.21 24.11 -7.74
CA GLY A 129 -16.92 23.60 -8.92
C GLY A 129 -17.15 24.60 -10.04
N ARG A 130 -16.96 25.91 -9.82
CA ARG A 130 -17.30 26.96 -10.80
C ARG A 130 -16.34 27.06 -11.97
N ILE A 131 -15.06 26.80 -11.78
CA ILE A 131 -14.01 26.95 -12.79
C ILE A 131 -13.46 25.56 -13.12
N ALA A 132 -13.24 25.24 -14.40
CA ALA A 132 -12.75 23.95 -14.85
C ALA A 132 -11.42 23.57 -14.18
N LEU A 133 -10.51 24.51 -13.97
CA LEU A 133 -9.25 24.28 -13.29
C LEU A 133 -9.48 23.73 -11.87
N THR A 134 -10.27 24.41 -11.05
CA THR A 134 -10.53 24.00 -9.66
C THR A 134 -11.47 22.80 -9.60
N ARG A 135 -12.41 22.69 -10.52
CA ARG A 135 -13.37 21.58 -10.64
C ARG A 135 -12.68 20.23 -10.86
N TYR A 136 -11.62 20.21 -11.67
CA TYR A 136 -10.91 18.97 -12.03
C TYR A 136 -9.54 18.81 -11.37
N THR A 137 -9.16 19.69 -10.44
CA THR A 137 -7.96 19.55 -9.62
C THR A 137 -8.28 19.64 -8.14
N ILE A 138 -8.65 20.83 -7.66
CA ILE A 138 -8.86 21.10 -6.24
C ILE A 138 -10.05 20.30 -5.68
N LEU A 139 -11.14 20.23 -6.43
CA LEU A 139 -12.34 19.52 -5.97
C LEU A 139 -12.11 18.01 -5.81
N PRO A 140 -11.54 17.27 -6.78
CA PRO A 140 -11.15 15.88 -6.58
C PRO A 140 -10.13 15.69 -5.46
N LEU A 141 -9.11 16.56 -5.36
CA LEU A 141 -8.12 16.51 -4.29
C LEU A 141 -8.78 16.59 -2.91
N LEU A 142 -9.65 17.59 -2.69
CA LEU A 142 -10.36 17.76 -1.43
C LEU A 142 -11.33 16.62 -1.17
N ALA A 143 -12.03 16.16 -2.20
CA ALA A 143 -12.96 15.06 -2.09
C ALA A 143 -12.25 13.79 -1.58
N VAL A 144 -11.14 13.38 -2.19
CA VAL A 144 -10.41 12.18 -1.77
C VAL A 144 -9.70 12.39 -0.44
N PHE A 145 -9.23 13.62 -0.15
CA PHE A 145 -8.53 13.94 1.08
C PHE A 145 -9.44 13.91 2.32
N PHE A 146 -10.64 14.51 2.23
CA PHE A 146 -11.55 14.61 3.37
C PHE A 146 -12.53 13.44 3.49
N LEU A 147 -12.99 12.89 2.37
CA LEU A 147 -14.01 11.83 2.38
C LEU A 147 -13.47 10.44 2.11
N THR A 148 -12.24 10.35 1.63
CA THR A 148 -11.60 9.09 1.21
C THR A 148 -12.35 8.36 0.07
N ASN A 149 -11.74 7.35 -0.53
CA ASN A 149 -12.41 6.49 -1.51
C ASN A 149 -13.28 5.44 -0.75
N PRO A 150 -14.57 5.18 -1.13
CA PRO A 150 -15.31 5.72 -2.28
C PRO A 150 -16.17 6.98 -2.00
N MET A 151 -16.20 7.48 -0.78
CA MET A 151 -17.10 8.58 -0.39
C MET A 151 -16.79 9.90 -1.12
N ALA A 152 -15.55 10.05 -1.62
CA ALA A 152 -15.13 11.22 -2.42
C ALA A 152 -16.07 11.53 -3.60
N TYR A 153 -16.68 10.51 -4.18
CA TYR A 153 -17.57 10.68 -5.33
C TYR A 153 -18.84 11.45 -5.01
N THR A 154 -19.24 11.50 -3.74
CA THR A 154 -20.42 12.29 -3.30
C THR A 154 -20.27 13.78 -3.58
N PHE A 155 -19.04 14.30 -3.73
CA PHE A 155 -18.84 15.70 -4.11
C PHE A 155 -19.37 16.04 -5.52
N GLY A 156 -19.52 15.05 -6.39
CA GLY A 156 -20.18 15.21 -7.69
C GLY A 156 -21.62 15.70 -7.59
N THR A 157 -22.31 15.47 -6.47
CA THR A 157 -23.70 15.93 -6.27
C THR A 157 -23.83 17.45 -6.25
N PHE A 158 -22.75 18.18 -5.95
CA PHE A 158 -22.75 19.66 -5.94
C PHE A 158 -22.54 20.29 -7.31
N LEU A 159 -22.23 19.47 -8.32
CA LEU A 159 -21.97 19.93 -9.68
C LEU A 159 -23.24 19.86 -10.55
N GLU A 160 -23.28 20.72 -11.57
CA GLU A 160 -24.27 20.61 -12.64
C GLU A 160 -24.09 19.27 -13.38
N GLU A 161 -25.20 18.70 -13.88
CA GLU A 161 -25.21 17.38 -14.53
C GLU A 161 -24.14 17.22 -15.62
N LYS A 162 -23.97 18.26 -16.44
CA LYS A 162 -22.97 18.28 -17.52
C LYS A 162 -21.52 18.09 -17.07
N HIS A 163 -21.21 18.38 -15.78
CA HIS A 163 -19.86 18.31 -15.23
C HIS A 163 -19.60 17.04 -14.42
N LYS A 164 -20.67 16.34 -14.00
CA LYS A 164 -20.56 15.16 -13.14
C LYS A 164 -19.70 14.03 -13.74
N PRO A 165 -19.91 13.61 -15.01
CA PRO A 165 -19.09 12.54 -15.61
C PRO A 165 -17.60 12.86 -15.59
N ALA A 166 -17.24 14.11 -15.90
CA ALA A 166 -15.86 14.55 -15.92
C ALA A 166 -15.25 14.65 -14.51
N PHE A 167 -16.04 15.06 -13.53
CA PHE A 167 -15.61 15.05 -12.14
C PHE A 167 -15.36 13.63 -11.63
N TYR A 168 -16.27 12.69 -11.89
CA TYR A 168 -16.10 11.30 -11.49
C TYR A 168 -14.86 10.69 -12.12
N ASP A 169 -14.61 10.94 -13.41
CA ASP A 169 -13.42 10.47 -14.11
C ASP A 169 -12.13 11.05 -13.51
N ALA A 170 -12.13 12.33 -13.15
CA ALA A 170 -11.02 12.98 -12.49
C ALA A 170 -10.80 12.41 -11.08
N ALA A 171 -11.86 12.27 -10.28
CA ALA A 171 -11.79 11.77 -8.92
C ALA A 171 -11.29 10.32 -8.84
N VAL A 172 -11.84 9.42 -9.67
CA VAL A 172 -11.38 8.02 -9.78
C VAL A 172 -9.90 7.95 -10.18
N SER A 173 -9.46 8.83 -11.06
CA SER A 173 -8.05 8.85 -11.51
C SER A 173 -7.10 9.43 -10.46
N TYR A 174 -7.62 10.12 -9.45
CA TYR A 174 -6.79 10.74 -8.41
C TYR A 174 -6.73 9.97 -7.09
N VAL A 175 -7.39 8.82 -6.97
CA VAL A 175 -7.35 8.03 -5.72
C VAL A 175 -5.99 7.37 -5.44
N HIS A 176 -5.14 7.18 -6.45
CA HIS A 176 -3.82 6.58 -6.29
C HIS A 176 -2.67 7.60 -6.17
N PRO A 177 -2.61 8.70 -6.96
CA PRO A 177 -1.50 9.63 -6.92
C PRO A 177 -1.11 10.16 -5.54
N PRO A 178 -2.04 10.48 -4.62
CA PRO A 178 -1.68 11.00 -3.31
C PRO A 178 -1.34 9.92 -2.27
N LEU A 179 -1.47 8.61 -2.59
CA LEU A 179 -1.30 7.51 -1.62
C LEU A 179 0.06 7.50 -0.93
N GLY A 180 1.11 7.88 -1.64
CA GLY A 180 2.46 7.93 -1.07
C GLY A 180 2.63 8.99 0.02
N LEU A 181 1.79 10.04 0.00
CA LEU A 181 1.79 11.13 1.00
C LEU A 181 0.64 10.97 2.00
N PHE A 182 -0.49 10.49 1.54
CA PHE A 182 -1.75 10.43 2.28
C PHE A 182 -2.41 9.05 2.15
N PRO A 183 -1.93 8.04 2.87
CA PRO A 183 -2.44 6.65 2.75
C PRO A 183 -3.94 6.51 3.02
N HIS A 184 -4.51 7.39 3.85
CA HIS A 184 -5.93 7.39 4.20
C HIS A 184 -6.88 7.72 3.04
N VAL A 185 -6.36 8.32 1.96
CA VAL A 185 -7.16 8.73 0.79
C VAL A 185 -7.83 7.52 0.13
N ASN A 186 -7.13 6.40 0.05
CA ASN A 186 -7.64 5.15 -0.52
C ASN A 186 -7.04 3.94 0.21
N PRO A 187 -7.48 3.68 1.45
CA PRO A 187 -6.88 2.64 2.26
C PRO A 187 -7.04 1.23 1.68
N GLY A 188 -8.17 0.96 1.00
CA GLY A 188 -8.44 -0.34 0.39
C GLY A 188 -7.50 -0.70 -0.77
N GLU A 189 -6.90 0.31 -1.41
CA GLU A 189 -6.00 0.14 -2.55
C GLU A 189 -4.57 0.64 -2.26
N TYR A 190 -4.21 0.75 -0.98
CA TYR A 190 -2.87 1.20 -0.59
C TYR A 190 -1.76 0.30 -1.14
N PHE A 191 -2.06 -0.97 -1.40
CA PHE A 191 -1.12 -1.91 -2.02
C PHE A 191 -0.57 -1.43 -3.37
N VAL A 192 -1.29 -0.57 -4.09
CA VAL A 192 -0.82 0.03 -5.35
C VAL A 192 0.44 0.86 -5.12
N TRP A 193 0.42 1.73 -4.11
CA TRP A 193 1.62 2.46 -3.69
C TRP A 193 2.62 1.55 -2.98
N GLY A 194 2.17 0.60 -2.19
CA GLY A 194 2.99 -0.35 -1.47
C GLY A 194 3.98 -1.08 -2.36
N GLY A 195 3.54 -1.55 -3.53
CA GLY A 195 4.42 -2.18 -4.51
C GLY A 195 5.50 -1.24 -5.05
N ILE A 196 5.15 0.02 -5.33
CA ILE A 196 6.11 1.05 -5.76
C ILE A 196 7.10 1.35 -4.63
N LEU A 197 6.60 1.50 -3.40
CA LEU A 197 7.41 1.82 -2.22
C LEU A 197 8.46 0.74 -1.95
N VAL A 198 8.09 -0.53 -1.99
CA VAL A 198 9.03 -1.64 -1.77
C VAL A 198 10.17 -1.58 -2.78
N ALA A 199 9.88 -1.40 -4.06
CA ALA A 199 10.91 -1.29 -5.10
C ALA A 199 11.83 -0.07 -4.88
N LEU A 200 11.27 1.07 -4.48
CA LEU A 200 12.06 2.29 -4.21
C LEU A 200 12.95 2.12 -2.97
N LEU A 201 12.44 1.51 -1.90
CA LEU A 201 13.23 1.24 -0.69
C LEU A 201 14.38 0.25 -0.97
N GLU A 202 14.20 -0.71 -1.85
CA GLU A 202 15.27 -1.60 -2.31
C GLU A 202 16.35 -0.81 -3.07
N LEU A 203 15.97 0.09 -3.98
CA LEU A 203 16.91 0.95 -4.69
C LEU A 203 17.66 1.91 -3.75
N GLU A 204 17.01 2.40 -2.71
CA GLU A 204 17.64 3.21 -1.67
C GLU A 204 18.63 2.39 -0.83
N SER A 205 18.25 1.18 -0.44
CA SER A 205 19.07 0.31 0.41
C SER A 205 20.37 -0.14 -0.27
N ASN A 206 20.34 -0.36 -1.57
CA ASN A 206 21.51 -0.73 -2.36
C ASN A 206 22.32 0.47 -2.89
N GLY A 207 21.92 1.71 -2.53
CA GLY A 207 22.60 2.94 -2.90
C GLY A 207 22.43 3.38 -4.35
N THR A 208 21.50 2.77 -5.10
CA THR A 208 21.22 3.17 -6.50
C THR A 208 20.57 4.54 -6.57
N VAL A 209 19.76 4.90 -5.59
CA VAL A 209 19.13 6.22 -5.43
C VAL A 209 19.38 6.75 -4.01
N PRO A 210 19.35 8.09 -3.79
CA PRO A 210 19.52 8.68 -2.47
C PRO A 210 18.43 8.21 -1.49
N GLY A 211 18.78 8.13 -0.19
CA GLY A 211 17.81 7.85 0.87
C GLY A 211 16.68 8.89 0.89
N GLY A 212 15.44 8.45 1.07
CA GLY A 212 14.25 9.30 1.01
C GLY A 212 13.73 9.61 -0.40
N TYR A 213 14.29 8.97 -1.44
CA TYR A 213 13.87 9.17 -2.83
C TYR A 213 12.40 8.79 -3.04
N HIS A 214 11.87 7.79 -2.31
CA HIS A 214 10.47 7.41 -2.32
C HIS A 214 9.53 8.57 -1.99
N ILE A 215 9.92 9.49 -1.08
CA ILE A 215 9.14 10.69 -0.74
C ILE A 215 9.13 11.65 -1.94
N THR A 216 10.27 11.83 -2.61
CA THR A 216 10.37 12.66 -3.81
C THR A 216 9.46 12.13 -4.91
N VAL A 217 9.45 10.82 -5.15
CA VAL A 217 8.56 10.17 -6.13
C VAL A 217 7.09 10.34 -5.73
N ALA A 218 6.75 10.20 -4.43
CA ALA A 218 5.39 10.41 -3.95
C ALA A 218 4.88 11.83 -4.22
N VAL A 219 5.72 12.85 -3.96
CA VAL A 219 5.39 14.26 -4.24
C VAL A 219 5.16 14.47 -5.74
N TRP A 220 6.07 14.00 -6.58
CA TRP A 220 5.91 14.14 -8.03
C TRP A 220 4.70 13.38 -8.57
N TYR A 221 4.42 12.19 -8.04
CA TYR A 221 3.24 11.42 -8.42
C TYR A 221 1.95 12.17 -8.12
N ALA A 222 1.85 12.79 -6.93
CA ALA A 222 0.71 13.62 -6.57
C ALA A 222 0.56 14.85 -7.48
N ILE A 223 1.67 15.58 -7.76
CA ILE A 223 1.66 16.79 -8.63
C ILE A 223 1.29 16.44 -10.07
N VAL A 224 1.96 15.44 -10.65
CA VAL A 224 1.68 14.99 -12.02
C VAL A 224 0.25 14.46 -12.11
N GLY A 225 -0.22 13.76 -11.08
CA GLY A 225 -1.61 13.32 -10.97
C GLY A 225 -2.60 14.47 -11.09
N LEU A 226 -2.37 15.62 -10.43
CA LEU A 226 -3.23 16.81 -10.56
C LEU A 226 -3.27 17.34 -12.00
N VAL A 227 -2.15 17.36 -12.68
CA VAL A 227 -2.09 17.79 -14.10
C VAL A 227 -2.86 16.81 -14.99
N VAL A 228 -2.67 15.52 -14.78
CA VAL A 228 -3.35 14.47 -15.55
C VAL A 228 -4.87 14.52 -15.37
N ILE A 229 -5.36 14.67 -14.14
CA ILE A 229 -6.81 14.72 -13.90
C ILE A 229 -7.46 16.00 -14.44
N LEU A 230 -6.73 17.12 -14.47
CA LEU A 230 -7.19 18.33 -15.16
C LEU A 230 -7.41 18.08 -16.64
N LEU A 231 -6.42 17.50 -17.31
CA LEU A 231 -6.51 17.17 -18.75
C LEU A 231 -7.64 16.17 -19.02
N LYS A 232 -7.72 15.11 -18.21
CA LYS A 232 -8.80 14.12 -18.28
C LYS A 232 -10.17 14.76 -18.07
N GLY A 233 -10.34 15.56 -17.04
CA GLY A 233 -11.61 16.21 -16.74
C GLY A 233 -12.08 17.11 -17.90
N ILE A 234 -11.19 17.93 -18.45
CA ILE A 234 -11.50 18.77 -19.62
C ILE A 234 -11.87 17.93 -20.84
N LEU A 235 -11.11 16.85 -21.09
CA LEU A 235 -11.36 15.98 -22.23
C LEU A 235 -12.70 15.24 -22.08
N THR A 236 -12.95 14.67 -20.90
CA THR A 236 -14.19 13.92 -20.60
C THR A 236 -15.41 14.84 -20.64
N GLU A 237 -15.31 16.08 -20.17
CA GLU A 237 -16.40 17.07 -20.30
C GLU A 237 -16.75 17.32 -21.78
N ARG A 238 -15.74 17.50 -22.65
CA ARG A 238 -15.96 17.69 -24.08
C ARG A 238 -16.56 16.46 -24.75
N ILE A 239 -16.06 15.26 -24.43
CA ILE A 239 -16.58 14.01 -24.97
C ILE A 239 -18.04 13.82 -24.53
N THR A 240 -18.35 14.04 -23.26
CA THR A 240 -19.71 13.97 -22.72
C THR A 240 -20.65 14.92 -23.46
N ALA A 241 -20.25 16.17 -23.68
CA ALA A 241 -21.06 17.15 -24.42
C ALA A 241 -21.31 16.73 -25.88
N ILE A 242 -20.31 16.14 -26.55
CA ILE A 242 -20.47 15.62 -27.93
C ILE A 242 -21.42 14.43 -27.95
N MET A 243 -21.28 13.51 -26.99
CA MET A 243 -22.13 12.31 -26.91
C MET A 243 -23.59 12.69 -26.61
N ALA A 244 -23.82 13.60 -25.66
CA ALA A 244 -25.15 14.07 -25.31
C ALA A 244 -25.85 14.70 -26.52
N ARG A 245 -25.15 15.59 -27.27
CA ARG A 245 -25.70 16.17 -28.50
C ARG A 245 -26.06 15.12 -29.55
N ARG A 246 -25.23 14.07 -29.70
CA ARG A 246 -25.49 12.98 -30.66
C ARG A 246 -26.69 12.13 -30.27
N GLN A 247 -26.96 11.99 -28.97
CA GLN A 247 -28.08 11.22 -28.44
C GLN A 247 -29.33 12.06 -28.20
N GLY A 248 -29.30 13.37 -28.45
CA GLY A 248 -30.44 14.26 -28.21
C GLY A 248 -30.75 14.45 -26.72
N VAL A 249 -29.77 14.25 -25.83
CA VAL A 249 -29.89 14.44 -24.39
C VAL A 249 -29.47 15.86 -24.03
N GLU A 250 -30.32 16.58 -23.33
CA GLU A 250 -29.97 17.87 -22.72
C GLU A 250 -29.24 17.62 -21.39
N LEU A 251 -28.08 18.28 -21.17
CA LEU A 251 -27.24 18.20 -19.99
C LEU A 251 -27.28 19.51 -19.22
#